data_003dfe6dd129f89f95ef4ffdceb1ea78
#
_entry.id   003dfe6dd129f89f95ef4ffdceb1ea78
#
_cell.length_a   1.000
_cell.length_b   1.000
_cell.length_c   1.000
_cell.angle_alpha   90.00
_cell.angle_beta   90.00
_cell.angle_gamma   90.00
#
_symmetry.space_group_name_H-M   'P 1'
#
loop_
_entity.id
_entity.type
_entity.pdbx_description
1 polymer ?
#
loop_
_entity_poly.entity_id
_entity_poly.type
_entity_poly.pdbx_seq_one_letter_code
_entity_poly.pdbx_strand_id
1 'polypeptide(L)'
;MLAADPASTRPRRAEVLAALSLALDLGLGQPMEHMLRAAVIATRMADRIGMDATERGVVYYAELVSWIGCQADSPELSALFADEIAFRAGTFPIDLRGRNRARFLLGQAGHGRPPLAGGRARLRLLADGRRRMHELLESHYASAGALADRLGLGAGVRDAIHHTFERWDGTGLPRGIGGPAIPIAMRIVHVADVIEVQLRAAGPEAAVQLARRRSGTQFDPQVVAVLTGAADEIFAGLDQQDVWPLALSQAPDPRLALSDPEVDALLIAIGDFVDVKSPRRQGHSRRVGALAARAGQSRGLPETTVHALRRAGWVHDLGRLGVPGALWDRSGPLSSADRERIRLYPYFTQRILGRVGGLAEVAEIAGAHRERLDGSGFPRGVDGSSLSVPARLLAAAARLQSLTEERLDRPAVGLAQAVRTLEREAAAGALDAQAVAAVADAAGQPQPRRRARATGLTAREEQVLALAAVGRSSRQIAAELTISEKTARNHLEHIYTKTGVSNRAGASLFAVQHGIVRAGPPTG
;
A
#
# COMPACT_ATOMS: atom_id res chain seq x y z
N MET A 1 -13.62 8.70 -28.98
CA MET A 1 -14.03 7.39 -28.44
C MET A 1 -12.95 6.39 -28.83
N LEU A 2 -11.89 6.25 -28.01
CA LEU A 2 -10.89 5.18 -28.15
C LEU A 2 -11.40 4.03 -27.29
N ALA A 3 -12.17 3.13 -27.88
CA ALA A 3 -12.46 1.84 -27.30
C ALA A 3 -11.13 1.18 -26.94
N ALA A 4 -11.01 0.63 -25.75
CA ALA A 4 -9.89 -0.19 -25.36
C ALA A 4 -9.77 -1.30 -26.41
N ASP A 5 -8.66 -1.30 -27.15
CA ASP A 5 -8.32 -2.39 -28.05
C ASP A 5 -8.14 -3.65 -27.19
N PRO A 6 -9.02 -4.65 -27.29
CA PRO A 6 -8.85 -5.89 -26.52
C PRO A 6 -7.62 -6.68 -26.95
N ALA A 7 -6.88 -6.22 -27.96
CA ALA A 7 -5.67 -6.83 -28.47
C ALA A 7 -4.37 -6.35 -27.81
N SER A 8 -4.38 -5.40 -26.88
CA SER A 8 -3.19 -5.06 -26.11
C SER A 8 -2.97 -6.12 -25.02
N THR A 9 -2.27 -7.19 -25.36
CA THR A 9 -1.95 -8.31 -24.46
C THR A 9 -0.91 -7.96 -23.38
N ARG A 10 -0.37 -6.75 -23.36
CA ARG A 10 0.69 -6.33 -22.41
C ARG A 10 0.23 -5.18 -21.53
N PRO A 11 0.51 -5.24 -20.20
CA PRO A 11 0.24 -4.14 -19.28
C PRO A 11 0.95 -2.85 -19.68
N ARG A 12 0.31 -1.73 -19.50
CA ARG A 12 0.91 -0.40 -19.66
C ARG A 12 1.25 0.19 -18.29
N ARG A 13 2.33 0.97 -18.19
CA ARG A 13 2.76 1.59 -16.92
C ARG A 13 1.63 2.41 -16.30
N ALA A 14 0.97 3.24 -17.08
CA ALA A 14 -0.13 4.08 -16.61
C ALA A 14 -1.28 3.24 -16.01
N GLU A 15 -1.61 2.08 -16.61
CA GLU A 15 -2.65 1.18 -16.09
C GLU A 15 -2.26 0.56 -14.75
N VAL A 16 -1.00 0.11 -14.61
CA VAL A 16 -0.52 -0.49 -13.35
C VAL A 16 -0.51 0.53 -12.22
N LEU A 17 -0.11 1.78 -12.49
CA LEU A 17 -0.10 2.84 -11.49
C LEU A 17 -1.50 3.36 -11.18
N ALA A 18 -2.38 3.44 -12.17
CA ALA A 18 -3.80 3.72 -11.98
C ALA A 18 -4.49 2.63 -11.14
N ALA A 19 -4.16 1.35 -11.36
CA ALA A 19 -4.64 0.26 -10.52
C ALA A 19 -4.12 0.37 -9.08
N LEU A 20 -2.84 0.75 -8.89
CA LEU A 20 -2.29 1.00 -7.56
C LEU A 20 -3.05 2.14 -6.86
N SER A 21 -3.39 3.23 -7.55
CA SER A 21 -4.14 4.34 -6.95
C SER A 21 -5.52 3.91 -6.45
N LEU A 22 -6.22 3.00 -7.16
CA LEU A 22 -7.49 2.43 -6.66
C LEU A 22 -7.32 1.68 -5.33
N ALA A 23 -6.19 1.00 -5.14
CA ALA A 23 -5.88 0.34 -3.88
C ALA A 23 -5.51 1.36 -2.77
N LEU A 24 -4.86 2.47 -3.13
CA LEU A 24 -4.58 3.58 -2.22
C LEU A 24 -5.86 4.26 -1.75
N ASP A 25 -6.83 4.50 -2.65
CA ASP A 25 -8.15 5.05 -2.31
C ASP A 25 -8.81 4.26 -1.18
N LEU A 26 -8.77 2.91 -1.25
CA LEU A 26 -9.30 2.06 -0.18
C LEU A 26 -8.58 2.32 1.16
N GLY A 27 -7.27 2.50 1.12
CA GLY A 27 -6.44 2.79 2.29
C GLY A 27 -6.62 4.20 2.86
N LEU A 28 -7.15 5.12 2.06
CA LEU A 28 -7.52 6.48 2.45
C LEU A 28 -8.97 6.56 2.96
N GLY A 29 -9.75 5.49 2.79
CA GLY A 29 -11.18 5.50 3.05
C GLY A 29 -11.96 6.38 2.08
N GLN A 30 -11.41 6.59 0.88
CA GLN A 30 -12.08 7.25 -0.23
C GLN A 30 -12.73 6.20 -1.15
N PRO A 31 -13.80 6.54 -1.86
CA PRO A 31 -14.31 5.71 -2.94
C PRO A 31 -13.22 5.46 -3.98
N MET A 32 -13.21 4.26 -4.55
CA MET A 32 -12.33 3.96 -5.69
C MET A 32 -12.53 5.00 -6.80
N GLU A 33 -11.44 5.32 -7.50
CA GLU A 33 -11.34 6.35 -8.54
C GLU A 33 -11.22 7.80 -8.02
N HIS A 34 -11.10 8.04 -6.70
CA HIS A 34 -10.82 9.36 -6.17
C HIS A 34 -9.51 9.94 -6.77
N MET A 35 -8.39 9.22 -6.64
CA MET A 35 -7.10 9.70 -7.16
C MET A 35 -7.09 9.79 -8.70
N LEU A 36 -7.86 8.95 -9.41
CA LEU A 36 -8.00 9.06 -10.86
C LEU A 36 -8.74 10.34 -11.26
N ARG A 37 -9.82 10.69 -10.58
CA ARG A 37 -10.56 11.95 -10.79
C ARG A 37 -9.69 13.15 -10.46
N ALA A 38 -8.98 13.11 -9.34
CA ALA A 38 -8.04 14.14 -8.95
C ALA A 38 -6.90 14.30 -9.97
N ALA A 39 -6.37 13.19 -10.53
CA ALA A 39 -5.35 13.25 -11.58
C ALA A 39 -5.86 13.92 -12.87
N VAL A 40 -7.12 13.71 -13.25
CA VAL A 40 -7.73 14.44 -14.38
C VAL A 40 -7.81 15.93 -14.07
N ILE A 41 -8.28 16.31 -12.89
CA ILE A 41 -8.33 17.71 -12.45
C ILE A 41 -6.93 18.32 -12.47
N ALA A 42 -5.95 17.65 -11.87
CA ALA A 42 -4.57 18.11 -11.76
C ALA A 42 -3.93 18.33 -13.13
N THR A 43 -4.06 17.36 -14.04
CA THR A 43 -3.45 17.43 -15.38
C THR A 43 -4.08 18.53 -16.23
N ARG A 44 -5.40 18.73 -16.15
CA ARG A 44 -6.09 19.82 -16.85
C ARG A 44 -5.70 21.19 -16.31
N MET A 45 -5.50 21.34 -15.00
CA MET A 45 -4.94 22.57 -14.42
C MET A 45 -3.51 22.81 -14.90
N ALA A 46 -2.67 21.77 -14.93
CA ALA A 46 -1.30 21.87 -15.43
C ALA A 46 -1.25 22.29 -16.91
N ASP A 47 -2.13 21.75 -17.74
CA ASP A 47 -2.26 22.15 -19.14
C ASP A 47 -2.66 23.63 -19.28
N ARG A 48 -3.60 24.10 -18.48
CA ARG A 48 -4.03 25.51 -18.44
C ARG A 48 -2.96 26.47 -17.92
N ILE A 49 -2.07 26.01 -17.07
CA ILE A 49 -0.90 26.76 -16.60
C ILE A 49 0.17 26.86 -17.70
N GLY A 50 0.10 26.03 -18.74
CA GLY A 50 1.05 25.99 -19.85
C GLY A 50 2.26 25.08 -19.59
N MET A 51 2.12 24.08 -18.71
CA MET A 51 3.18 23.11 -18.45
C MET A 51 3.41 22.21 -19.67
N ASP A 52 4.65 21.84 -19.92
CA ASP A 52 4.99 20.92 -21.00
C ASP A 52 4.53 19.46 -20.70
N ALA A 53 4.70 18.56 -21.68
CA ALA A 53 4.26 17.16 -21.53
C ALA A 53 4.99 16.43 -20.39
N THR A 54 6.26 16.72 -20.17
CA THR A 54 7.07 16.12 -19.10
C THR A 54 6.59 16.59 -17.72
N GLU A 55 6.38 17.88 -17.58
CA GLU A 55 5.87 18.50 -16.34
C GLU A 55 4.46 18.00 -16.01
N ARG A 56 3.56 17.91 -17.02
CA ARG A 56 2.21 17.32 -16.84
C ARG A 56 2.31 15.86 -16.42
N GLY A 57 3.29 15.11 -16.94
CA GLY A 57 3.56 13.74 -16.52
C GLY A 57 3.96 13.64 -15.04
N VAL A 58 4.76 14.59 -14.55
CA VAL A 58 5.09 14.68 -13.12
C VAL A 58 3.83 14.95 -12.29
N VAL A 59 2.97 15.88 -12.70
CA VAL A 59 1.71 16.18 -12.01
C VAL A 59 0.79 14.95 -11.97
N TYR A 60 0.60 14.28 -13.12
CA TYR A 60 -0.24 13.10 -13.24
C TYR A 60 0.20 11.97 -12.29
N TYR A 61 1.48 11.59 -12.35
CA TYR A 61 1.99 10.52 -11.51
C TYR A 61 2.13 10.92 -10.04
N ALA A 62 2.47 12.18 -9.74
CA ALA A 62 2.49 12.67 -8.37
C ALA A 62 1.11 12.57 -7.72
N GLU A 63 0.04 12.90 -8.44
CA GLU A 63 -1.33 12.74 -7.93
C GLU A 63 -1.64 11.27 -7.63
N LEU A 64 -1.41 10.36 -8.59
CA LEU A 64 -1.72 8.93 -8.42
C LEU A 64 -1.00 8.26 -7.24
N VAL A 65 0.12 8.83 -6.79
CA VAL A 65 0.94 8.24 -5.72
C VAL A 65 1.18 9.18 -4.53
N SER A 66 0.53 10.35 -4.47
CA SER A 66 0.72 11.34 -3.40
C SER A 66 0.59 10.77 -1.99
N TRP A 67 -0.28 9.77 -1.82
CA TRP A 67 -0.57 9.12 -0.55
C TRP A 67 0.13 7.78 -0.36
N ILE A 68 1.07 7.44 -1.22
CA ILE A 68 1.71 6.11 -1.20
C ILE A 68 2.47 5.85 0.11
N GLY A 69 3.05 6.88 0.74
CA GLY A 69 3.73 6.76 2.03
C GLY A 69 2.81 6.40 3.20
N CYS A 70 1.51 6.73 3.11
CA CYS A 70 0.55 6.51 4.20
C CYS A 70 0.43 5.06 4.66
N GLN A 71 0.70 4.09 3.80
CA GLN A 71 0.58 2.68 4.20
C GLN A 71 1.74 2.24 5.11
N ALA A 72 2.92 2.84 4.93
CA ALA A 72 4.06 2.63 5.80
C ALA A 72 3.82 3.15 7.23
N ASP A 73 2.94 4.14 7.37
CA ASP A 73 2.60 4.76 8.66
C ASP A 73 1.42 4.06 9.36
N SER A 74 0.81 3.08 8.71
CA SER A 74 -0.40 2.41 9.25
C SER A 74 -0.21 1.80 10.63
N PRO A 75 0.92 1.14 10.97
CA PRO A 75 1.12 0.59 12.31
C PRO A 75 1.12 1.67 13.41
N GLU A 76 1.81 2.78 13.17
CA GLU A 76 1.93 3.91 14.10
C GLU A 76 0.59 4.65 14.24
N LEU A 77 -0.10 4.89 13.12
CA LEU A 77 -1.42 5.51 13.13
C LEU A 77 -2.47 4.63 13.81
N SER A 78 -2.47 3.32 13.56
CA SER A 78 -3.37 2.38 14.24
C SER A 78 -3.13 2.33 15.75
N ALA A 79 -1.87 2.49 16.18
CA ALA A 79 -1.54 2.58 17.60
C ALA A 79 -2.13 3.85 18.25
N LEU A 80 -2.24 4.96 17.50
CA LEU A 80 -2.78 6.23 17.98
C LEU A 80 -4.32 6.31 17.83
N PHE A 81 -4.87 5.91 16.68
CA PHE A 81 -6.24 6.23 16.27
C PHE A 81 -7.16 5.00 16.09
N ALA A 82 -6.68 3.79 16.34
CA ALA A 82 -7.41 2.51 16.22
C ALA A 82 -7.84 2.14 14.80
N ASP A 83 -8.50 3.01 14.05
CA ASP A 83 -8.82 2.86 12.61
C ASP A 83 -8.13 3.98 11.83
N GLU A 84 -6.96 3.68 11.26
CA GLU A 84 -6.16 4.63 10.49
C GLU A 84 -6.84 5.02 9.18
N ILE A 85 -7.71 4.18 8.63
CA ILE A 85 -8.46 4.48 7.41
C ILE A 85 -9.54 5.52 7.71
N ALA A 86 -10.33 5.32 8.75
CA ALA A 86 -11.33 6.29 9.19
C ALA A 86 -10.69 7.63 9.59
N PHE A 87 -9.51 7.58 10.23
CA PHE A 87 -8.72 8.77 10.54
C PHE A 87 -8.36 9.56 9.27
N ARG A 88 -7.80 8.89 8.25
CA ARG A 88 -7.42 9.52 6.97
C ARG A 88 -8.63 10.10 6.25
N ALA A 89 -9.71 9.32 6.11
CA ALA A 89 -10.95 9.79 5.50
C ALA A 89 -11.47 11.08 6.16
N GLY A 90 -11.37 11.17 7.48
CA GLY A 90 -11.80 12.32 8.25
C GLY A 90 -10.94 13.59 8.07
N THR A 91 -9.74 13.49 7.47
CA THR A 91 -8.87 14.66 7.24
C THR A 91 -9.30 15.51 6.04
N PHE A 92 -9.90 14.92 5.01
CA PHE A 92 -10.24 15.60 3.76
C PHE A 92 -11.21 16.79 3.91
N PRO A 93 -12.33 16.69 4.67
CA PRO A 93 -13.27 17.79 4.79
C PRO A 93 -12.76 18.94 5.67
N ILE A 94 -11.70 18.71 6.46
CA ILE A 94 -11.25 19.63 7.50
C ILE A 94 -10.05 20.44 7.05
N ASP A 95 -10.05 21.74 7.33
CA ASP A 95 -8.82 22.54 7.28
C ASP A 95 -7.98 22.25 8.54
N LEU A 96 -6.97 21.40 8.39
CA LEU A 96 -6.09 20.92 9.47
C LEU A 96 -5.08 22.01 9.91
N ARG A 97 -5.60 23.17 10.36
CA ARG A 97 -4.82 24.31 10.82
C ARG A 97 -5.18 24.69 12.26
N GLY A 98 -4.19 25.06 13.04
CA GLY A 98 -4.38 25.64 14.38
C GLY A 98 -5.30 24.80 15.27
N ARG A 99 -6.36 25.46 15.80
CA ARG A 99 -7.33 24.83 16.73
C ARG A 99 -8.13 23.70 16.09
N ASN A 100 -8.42 23.77 14.77
CA ASN A 100 -9.16 22.72 14.06
C ASN A 100 -8.36 21.41 14.03
N ARG A 101 -7.04 21.49 13.74
CA ARG A 101 -6.15 20.33 13.80
C ARG A 101 -6.12 19.71 15.21
N ALA A 102 -5.93 20.54 16.23
CA ALA A 102 -5.89 20.06 17.61
C ALA A 102 -7.22 19.37 18.02
N ARG A 103 -8.36 20.00 17.71
CA ARG A 103 -9.69 19.43 17.98
C ARG A 103 -9.92 18.11 17.26
N PHE A 104 -9.55 18.02 15.98
CA PHE A 104 -9.67 16.80 15.19
C PHE A 104 -8.82 15.69 15.78
N LEU A 105 -7.52 15.92 16.01
CA LEU A 105 -6.60 14.91 16.54
C LEU A 105 -7.03 14.41 17.92
N LEU A 106 -7.44 15.30 18.82
CA LEU A 106 -7.94 14.93 20.16
C LEU A 106 -9.29 14.20 20.11
N GLY A 107 -10.15 14.55 19.15
CA GLY A 107 -11.41 13.86 18.92
C GLY A 107 -11.21 12.43 18.42
N GLN A 108 -10.26 12.25 17.52
CA GLN A 108 -9.93 10.92 16.97
C GLN A 108 -9.10 10.06 17.93
N ALA A 109 -8.28 10.70 18.79
CA ALA A 109 -7.48 9.97 19.77
C ALA A 109 -8.39 9.28 20.81
N GLY A 110 -8.37 7.96 20.80
CA GLY A 110 -9.18 7.14 21.70
C GLY A 110 -10.57 6.81 21.18
N HIS A 111 -10.94 7.24 19.98
CA HIS A 111 -12.17 6.78 19.33
C HIS A 111 -12.15 5.25 19.18
N GLY A 112 -13.28 4.58 19.48
CA GLY A 112 -13.38 3.11 19.42
C GLY A 112 -12.62 2.36 20.52
N ARG A 113 -12.09 3.05 21.55
CA ARG A 113 -11.39 2.45 22.70
C ARG A 113 -12.19 2.59 24.00
N PRO A 114 -11.99 1.68 24.99
CA PRO A 114 -12.53 1.87 26.33
C PRO A 114 -12.11 3.23 26.94
N PRO A 115 -12.93 3.85 27.80
CA PRO A 115 -12.71 5.22 28.29
C PRO A 115 -11.32 5.49 28.88
N LEU A 116 -10.80 4.57 29.69
CA LEU A 116 -9.46 4.70 30.29
C LEU A 116 -8.34 4.63 29.26
N ALA A 117 -8.46 3.73 28.27
CA ALA A 117 -7.49 3.60 27.19
C ALA A 117 -7.55 4.81 26.25
N GLY A 118 -8.75 5.33 25.96
CA GLY A 118 -8.95 6.56 25.20
C GLY A 118 -8.37 7.78 25.90
N GLY A 119 -8.55 7.91 27.21
CA GLY A 119 -7.94 8.98 28.02
C GLY A 119 -6.41 8.94 27.97
N ARG A 120 -5.82 7.75 28.11
CA ARG A 120 -4.35 7.56 27.99
C ARG A 120 -3.83 7.90 26.59
N ALA A 121 -4.58 7.56 25.53
CA ALA A 121 -4.20 7.91 24.15
C ALA A 121 -4.17 9.43 23.96
N ARG A 122 -5.17 10.16 24.46
CA ARG A 122 -5.22 11.64 24.42
C ARG A 122 -4.07 12.28 25.20
N LEU A 123 -3.77 11.78 26.41
CA LEU A 123 -2.65 12.28 27.21
C LEU A 123 -1.29 12.05 26.49
N ARG A 124 -1.07 10.89 25.87
CA ARG A 124 0.13 10.62 25.07
C ARG A 124 0.23 11.54 23.86
N LEU A 125 -0.90 11.79 23.19
CA LEU A 125 -0.92 12.72 22.05
C LEU A 125 -0.57 14.16 22.48
N LEU A 126 -1.02 14.60 23.65
CA LEU A 126 -0.68 15.92 24.20
C LEU A 126 0.80 16.01 24.63
N ALA A 127 1.34 14.94 25.22
CA ALA A 127 2.72 14.94 25.71
C ALA A 127 3.76 14.85 24.58
N ASP A 128 3.57 13.95 23.61
CA ASP A 128 4.58 13.61 22.61
C ASP A 128 4.10 13.76 21.15
N GLY A 129 2.85 14.20 20.96
CA GLY A 129 2.17 14.13 19.65
C GLY A 129 2.88 14.92 18.56
N ARG A 130 3.46 16.09 18.86
CA ARG A 130 4.18 16.90 17.88
C ARG A 130 5.44 16.19 17.38
N ARG A 131 6.24 15.65 18.29
CA ARG A 131 7.46 14.91 17.94
C ARG A 131 7.14 13.66 17.15
N ARG A 132 6.15 12.86 17.62
CA ARG A 132 5.73 11.63 16.93
C ARG A 132 5.16 11.90 15.55
N MET A 133 4.41 12.99 15.38
CA MET A 133 3.88 13.39 14.08
C MET A 133 5.01 13.79 13.13
N HIS A 134 6.02 14.49 13.61
CA HIS A 134 7.19 14.84 12.81
C HIS A 134 7.96 13.59 12.37
N GLU A 135 8.30 12.70 13.31
CA GLU A 135 8.96 11.41 13.03
C GLU A 135 8.16 10.56 12.04
N LEU A 136 6.84 10.53 12.17
CA LEU A 136 5.94 9.80 11.27
C LEU A 136 5.97 10.39 9.85
N LEU A 137 5.91 11.70 9.70
CA LEU A 137 5.91 12.35 8.40
C LEU A 137 7.27 12.26 7.69
N GLU A 138 8.38 12.37 8.41
CA GLU A 138 9.72 12.12 7.84
C GLU A 138 9.82 10.69 7.29
N SER A 139 9.28 9.73 8.02
CA SER A 139 9.18 8.34 7.60
C SER A 139 8.31 8.15 6.35
N HIS A 140 7.16 8.81 6.34
CA HIS A 140 6.26 8.82 5.20
C HIS A 140 7.03 9.22 3.92
N TYR A 141 7.75 10.34 3.97
CA TYR A 141 8.49 10.83 2.81
C TYR A 141 9.61 9.90 2.37
N ALA A 142 10.38 9.34 3.31
CA ALA A 142 11.43 8.37 2.98
C ALA A 142 10.85 7.13 2.29
N SER A 143 9.73 6.61 2.83
CA SER A 143 9.05 5.44 2.26
C SER A 143 8.42 5.74 0.91
N ALA A 144 7.76 6.90 0.77
CA ALA A 144 7.16 7.34 -0.49
C ALA A 144 8.21 7.52 -1.58
N GLY A 145 9.33 8.20 -1.27
CA GLY A 145 10.43 8.40 -2.21
C GLY A 145 11.06 7.10 -2.68
N ALA A 146 11.38 6.19 -1.74
CA ALA A 146 11.95 4.87 -2.07
C ALA A 146 11.02 4.05 -2.97
N LEU A 147 9.71 4.15 -2.77
CA LEU A 147 8.75 3.43 -3.59
C LEU A 147 8.56 4.09 -4.95
N ALA A 148 8.52 5.42 -5.04
CA ALA A 148 8.49 6.15 -6.29
C ALA A 148 9.68 5.79 -7.19
N ASP A 149 10.89 5.69 -6.62
CA ASP A 149 12.08 5.24 -7.33
C ASP A 149 11.92 3.79 -7.87
N ARG A 150 11.36 2.88 -7.08
CA ARG A 150 11.10 1.50 -7.49
C ARG A 150 10.02 1.37 -8.58
N LEU A 151 9.07 2.26 -8.58
CA LEU A 151 8.04 2.36 -9.62
C LEU A 151 8.56 3.07 -10.88
N GLY A 152 9.81 3.58 -10.86
CA GLY A 152 10.44 4.25 -11.98
C GLY A 152 9.83 5.61 -12.32
N LEU A 153 9.33 6.35 -11.31
CA LEU A 153 8.60 7.61 -11.51
C LEU A 153 9.47 8.85 -11.69
N GLY A 154 10.79 8.71 -11.47
CA GLY A 154 11.74 9.80 -11.68
C GLY A 154 11.80 10.83 -10.54
N ALA A 155 12.81 11.71 -10.64
CA ALA A 155 13.13 12.67 -9.59
C ALA A 155 12.04 13.73 -9.37
N GLY A 156 11.36 14.17 -10.43
CA GLY A 156 10.31 15.19 -10.34
C GLY A 156 9.11 14.74 -9.51
N VAL A 157 8.66 13.49 -9.70
CA VAL A 157 7.57 12.91 -8.90
C VAL A 157 8.02 12.75 -7.45
N ARG A 158 9.23 12.21 -7.23
CA ARG A 158 9.79 12.05 -5.88
C ARG A 158 9.87 13.38 -5.14
N ASP A 159 10.38 14.43 -5.80
CA ASP A 159 10.45 15.76 -5.21
C ASP A 159 9.06 16.31 -4.87
N ALA A 160 8.11 16.19 -5.78
CA ALA A 160 6.73 16.62 -5.53
C ALA A 160 6.14 15.94 -4.28
N ILE A 161 6.16 14.60 -4.19
CA ILE A 161 5.53 13.88 -3.08
C ILE A 161 6.21 14.11 -1.72
N HIS A 162 7.44 14.61 -1.69
CA HIS A 162 8.10 15.05 -0.47
C HIS A 162 7.49 16.33 0.14
N HIS A 163 6.47 16.91 -0.50
CA HIS A 163 5.80 18.12 -0.05
C HIS A 163 4.27 17.90 0.17
N THR A 164 3.81 16.64 0.21
CA THR A 164 2.39 16.28 0.31
C THR A 164 1.66 16.94 1.48
N PHE A 165 2.29 17.10 2.64
CA PHE A 165 1.69 17.70 3.83
C PHE A 165 2.08 19.15 4.05
N GLU A 166 2.85 19.75 3.13
CA GLU A 166 3.15 21.17 3.18
C GLU A 166 1.93 22.01 2.76
N ARG A 167 1.95 23.30 3.05
CA ARG A 167 0.85 24.22 2.77
C ARG A 167 1.40 25.53 2.23
N TRP A 168 0.63 26.19 1.39
CA TRP A 168 1.02 27.48 0.81
C TRP A 168 1.45 28.52 1.85
N ASP A 169 0.73 28.58 3.00
CA ASP A 169 1.00 29.53 4.08
C ASP A 169 2.18 29.14 5.01
N GLY A 170 2.90 28.06 4.70
CA GLY A 170 4.02 27.56 5.52
C GLY A 170 3.59 26.94 6.86
N THR A 171 2.30 26.75 7.11
CA THR A 171 1.81 26.06 8.32
C THR A 171 1.73 24.55 8.19
N GLY A 172 2.24 24.01 7.06
CA GLY A 172 2.31 22.58 6.77
C GLY A 172 3.31 21.84 7.64
N LEU A 173 3.48 20.57 7.39
CA LEU A 173 4.35 19.66 8.11
C LEU A 173 5.18 18.82 7.13
N PRO A 174 6.33 18.29 7.55
CA PRO A 174 7.02 18.52 8.82
C PRO A 174 7.89 19.78 8.84
N ARG A 175 8.23 20.32 7.66
CA ARG A 175 9.27 21.35 7.50
C ARG A 175 8.74 22.78 7.49
N GLY A 176 7.42 22.95 7.28
CA GLY A 176 6.78 24.26 7.19
C GLY A 176 7.22 25.06 5.95
N ILE A 177 7.48 24.35 4.86
CA ILE A 177 7.79 24.95 3.56
C ILE A 177 6.53 25.57 2.99
N GLY A 178 6.62 26.82 2.49
CA GLY A 178 5.47 27.53 1.96
C GLY A 178 5.76 28.26 0.65
N GLY A 179 4.69 28.77 0.03
CA GLY A 179 4.77 29.56 -1.19
C GLY A 179 5.44 28.84 -2.35
N PRO A 180 6.23 29.58 -3.16
CA PRO A 180 6.90 29.04 -4.35
C PRO A 180 7.98 27.98 -4.05
N ALA A 181 8.40 27.81 -2.80
CA ALA A 181 9.33 26.75 -2.42
C ALA A 181 8.71 25.34 -2.49
N ILE A 182 7.38 25.24 -2.52
CA ILE A 182 6.69 24.00 -2.83
C ILE A 182 6.70 23.80 -4.36
N PRO A 183 7.14 22.66 -4.91
CA PRO A 183 7.12 22.40 -6.33
C PRO A 183 5.73 22.62 -6.94
N ILE A 184 5.67 23.23 -8.13
CA ILE A 184 4.39 23.56 -8.77
C ILE A 184 3.49 22.33 -8.94
N ALA A 185 4.07 21.18 -9.27
CA ALA A 185 3.35 19.92 -9.37
C ALA A 185 2.58 19.59 -8.08
N MET A 186 3.22 19.72 -6.92
CA MET A 186 2.55 19.45 -5.64
C MET A 186 1.53 20.53 -5.27
N ARG A 187 1.76 21.81 -5.63
CA ARG A 187 0.76 22.87 -5.44
C ARG A 187 -0.54 22.59 -6.21
N ILE A 188 -0.43 22.00 -7.42
CA ILE A 188 -1.56 21.55 -8.24
C ILE A 188 -2.24 20.36 -7.57
N VAL A 189 -1.47 19.34 -7.15
CA VAL A 189 -1.96 18.14 -6.44
C VAL A 189 -2.73 18.51 -5.18
N HIS A 190 -2.22 19.44 -4.35
CA HIS A 190 -2.93 19.91 -3.15
C HIS A 190 -4.33 20.45 -3.42
N VAL A 191 -4.51 21.12 -4.55
CA VAL A 191 -5.84 21.63 -4.97
C VAL A 191 -6.69 20.47 -5.48
N ALA A 192 -6.17 19.68 -6.42
CA ALA A 192 -6.93 18.63 -7.11
C ALA A 192 -7.49 17.59 -6.15
N ASP A 193 -6.65 17.07 -5.25
CA ASP A 193 -6.99 16.04 -4.27
C ASP A 193 -8.15 16.47 -3.35
N VAL A 194 -8.08 17.66 -2.78
CA VAL A 194 -9.13 18.15 -1.88
C VAL A 194 -10.39 18.59 -2.63
N ILE A 195 -10.23 19.18 -3.81
CA ILE A 195 -11.35 19.68 -4.61
C ILE A 195 -12.15 18.52 -5.19
N GLU A 196 -11.53 17.40 -5.56
CA GLU A 196 -12.25 16.19 -5.99
C GLU A 196 -13.25 15.73 -4.94
N VAL A 197 -12.81 15.62 -3.67
CA VAL A 197 -13.69 15.20 -2.58
C VAL A 197 -14.89 16.13 -2.43
N GLN A 198 -14.69 17.45 -2.52
CA GLN A 198 -15.77 18.42 -2.43
C GLN A 198 -16.67 18.42 -3.66
N LEU A 199 -16.10 18.26 -4.86
CA LEU A 199 -16.83 18.15 -6.11
C LEU A 199 -17.81 16.96 -6.08
N ARG A 200 -17.33 15.83 -5.66
CA ARG A 200 -18.12 14.60 -5.54
C ARG A 200 -19.19 14.69 -4.44
N ALA A 201 -18.89 15.36 -3.33
CA ALA A 201 -19.79 15.45 -2.19
C ALA A 201 -20.89 16.53 -2.35
N ALA A 202 -20.59 17.65 -3.01
CA ALA A 202 -21.46 18.83 -3.00
C ALA A 202 -21.51 19.61 -4.32
N GLY A 203 -20.91 19.09 -5.40
CA GLY A 203 -20.99 19.65 -6.74
C GLY A 203 -19.96 20.75 -7.05
N PRO A 204 -19.97 21.23 -8.32
CA PRO A 204 -18.96 22.15 -8.84
C PRO A 204 -18.88 23.48 -8.12
N GLU A 205 -20.01 24.09 -7.81
CA GLU A 205 -20.07 25.40 -7.14
C GLU A 205 -19.44 25.32 -5.75
N ALA A 206 -19.74 24.26 -4.99
CA ALA A 206 -19.18 24.05 -3.65
C ALA A 206 -17.68 23.80 -3.69
N ALA A 207 -17.20 23.10 -4.72
CA ALA A 207 -15.78 22.85 -4.97
C ALA A 207 -15.03 24.16 -5.25
N VAL A 208 -15.55 25.00 -6.16
CA VAL A 208 -15.00 26.33 -6.47
C VAL A 208 -14.99 27.24 -5.24
N GLN A 209 -16.08 27.27 -4.47
CA GLN A 209 -16.13 28.04 -3.24
C GLN A 209 -15.11 27.57 -2.18
N LEU A 210 -14.90 26.27 -2.07
CA LEU A 210 -13.88 25.72 -1.16
C LEU A 210 -12.49 26.16 -1.60
N ALA A 211 -12.17 26.06 -2.90
CA ALA A 211 -10.91 26.52 -3.46
C ALA A 211 -10.62 27.99 -3.10
N ARG A 212 -11.61 28.87 -3.34
CA ARG A 212 -11.52 30.29 -2.99
C ARG A 212 -11.28 30.53 -1.49
N ARG A 213 -12.00 29.82 -0.62
CA ARG A 213 -11.85 29.98 0.85
C ARG A 213 -10.47 29.54 1.35
N ARG A 214 -9.82 28.57 0.69
CA ARG A 214 -8.50 28.04 1.08
C ARG A 214 -7.34 28.67 0.31
N SER A 215 -7.63 29.58 -0.65
CA SER A 215 -6.63 30.35 -1.41
C SER A 215 -5.75 31.16 -0.48
N GLY A 216 -4.45 31.20 -0.73
CA GLY A 216 -3.44 31.92 0.08
C GLY A 216 -3.17 31.29 1.45
N THR A 217 -3.88 30.23 1.81
CA THR A 217 -3.65 29.50 3.06
C THR A 217 -3.20 28.06 2.80
N GLN A 218 -4.09 27.17 2.45
CA GLN A 218 -3.73 25.80 2.05
C GLN A 218 -3.23 25.76 0.61
N PHE A 219 -3.87 26.52 -0.28
CA PHE A 219 -3.70 26.45 -1.72
C PHE A 219 -2.98 27.67 -2.29
N ASP A 220 -2.19 27.43 -3.33
CA ASP A 220 -1.59 28.47 -4.15
C ASP A 220 -2.67 29.33 -4.82
N PRO A 221 -2.69 30.67 -4.62
CA PRO A 221 -3.66 31.54 -5.24
C PRO A 221 -3.66 31.50 -6.77
N GLN A 222 -2.50 31.27 -7.40
CA GLN A 222 -2.40 31.17 -8.87
C GLN A 222 -3.08 29.91 -9.39
N VAL A 223 -2.85 28.76 -8.73
CA VAL A 223 -3.50 27.50 -9.09
C VAL A 223 -5.01 27.58 -8.85
N VAL A 224 -5.44 28.23 -7.75
CA VAL A 224 -6.88 28.47 -7.48
C VAL A 224 -7.50 29.36 -8.55
N ALA A 225 -6.80 30.38 -9.02
CA ALA A 225 -7.31 31.25 -10.10
C ALA A 225 -7.53 30.47 -11.41
N VAL A 226 -6.61 29.57 -11.77
CA VAL A 226 -6.75 28.68 -12.93
C VAL A 226 -7.97 27.77 -12.78
N LEU A 227 -8.13 27.09 -11.63
CA LEU A 227 -9.27 26.23 -11.36
C LEU A 227 -10.60 27.02 -11.49
N THR A 228 -10.67 28.16 -10.82
CA THR A 228 -11.94 28.94 -10.75
C THR A 228 -12.28 29.66 -12.05
N GLY A 229 -11.29 29.90 -12.90
CA GLY A 229 -11.46 30.52 -14.23
C GLY A 229 -11.92 29.53 -15.32
N ALA A 230 -11.70 28.23 -15.11
CA ALA A 230 -11.99 27.19 -16.11
C ALA A 230 -12.67 25.95 -15.49
N ALA A 231 -13.44 26.12 -14.41
CA ALA A 231 -13.99 25.02 -13.62
C ALA A 231 -14.82 24.03 -14.46
N ASP A 232 -15.68 24.52 -15.36
CA ASP A 232 -16.53 23.69 -16.21
C ASP A 232 -15.71 22.75 -17.11
N GLU A 233 -14.60 23.24 -17.67
CA GLU A 233 -13.73 22.45 -18.53
C GLU A 233 -12.86 21.48 -17.71
N ILE A 234 -12.39 21.94 -16.54
CA ILE A 234 -11.57 21.11 -15.64
C ILE A 234 -12.40 19.96 -15.08
N PHE A 235 -13.67 20.18 -14.77
CA PHE A 235 -14.57 19.16 -14.22
C PHE A 235 -15.32 18.34 -15.28
N ALA A 236 -15.24 18.69 -16.57
CA ALA A 236 -15.97 18.02 -17.63
C ALA A 236 -15.74 16.49 -17.63
N GLY A 237 -16.83 15.72 -17.65
CA GLY A 237 -16.80 14.25 -17.71
C GLY A 237 -16.39 13.55 -16.41
N LEU A 238 -16.22 14.28 -15.31
CA LEU A 238 -15.95 13.67 -13.99
C LEU A 238 -17.23 13.16 -13.29
N ASP A 239 -18.38 13.45 -13.80
CA ASP A 239 -19.67 12.92 -13.38
C ASP A 239 -19.95 11.50 -13.90
N GLN A 240 -19.12 11.01 -14.84
CA GLN A 240 -19.25 9.67 -15.38
C GLN A 240 -19.02 8.60 -14.32
N GLN A 241 -19.75 7.48 -14.46
CA GLN A 241 -19.65 6.35 -13.53
C GLN A 241 -18.28 5.66 -13.56
N ASP A 242 -17.58 5.68 -14.70
CA ASP A 242 -16.25 5.12 -14.92
C ASP A 242 -15.33 6.17 -15.53
N VAL A 243 -14.39 6.67 -14.74
CA VAL A 243 -13.40 7.67 -15.19
C VAL A 243 -12.08 7.05 -15.64
N TRP A 244 -11.94 5.72 -15.59
CA TRP A 244 -10.73 5.03 -15.97
C TRP A 244 -10.22 5.37 -17.38
N PRO A 245 -11.06 5.34 -18.44
CA PRO A 245 -10.60 5.71 -19.78
C PRO A 245 -10.16 7.18 -19.86
N LEU A 246 -10.90 8.07 -19.18
CA LEU A 246 -10.59 9.50 -19.14
C LEU A 246 -9.25 9.74 -18.45
N ALA A 247 -9.02 9.14 -17.28
CA ALA A 247 -7.77 9.28 -16.55
C ALA A 247 -6.57 8.73 -17.34
N LEU A 248 -6.71 7.57 -17.97
CA LEU A 248 -5.65 7.01 -18.81
C LEU A 248 -5.34 7.85 -20.05
N SER A 249 -6.32 8.58 -20.59
CA SER A 249 -6.07 9.49 -21.71
C SER A 249 -5.20 10.70 -21.34
N GLN A 250 -5.12 11.02 -20.05
CA GLN A 250 -4.26 12.10 -19.52
C GLN A 250 -2.84 11.63 -19.18
N ALA A 251 -2.58 10.32 -19.23
CA ALA A 251 -1.24 9.80 -18.90
C ALA A 251 -0.19 10.30 -19.90
N PRO A 252 1.06 10.58 -19.47
CA PRO A 252 2.10 11.09 -20.36
C PRO A 252 2.50 10.07 -21.44
N ASP A 253 2.45 8.77 -21.11
CA ASP A 253 2.83 7.66 -21.99
C ASP A 253 1.69 6.63 -22.11
N PRO A 254 0.52 7.01 -22.67
CA PRO A 254 -0.68 6.17 -22.59
C PRO A 254 -0.57 4.87 -23.40
N ARG A 255 0.41 4.76 -24.31
CA ARG A 255 0.60 3.60 -25.22
C ARG A 255 1.84 2.77 -24.89
N LEU A 256 2.64 3.16 -23.90
CA LEU A 256 3.88 2.46 -23.59
C LEU A 256 3.58 1.12 -22.89
N ALA A 257 3.68 0.04 -23.65
CA ALA A 257 3.57 -1.32 -23.13
C ALA A 257 4.85 -1.72 -22.39
N LEU A 258 4.70 -2.38 -21.26
CA LEU A 258 5.80 -2.87 -20.44
C LEU A 258 6.28 -4.24 -20.94
N SER A 259 7.58 -4.49 -20.83
CA SER A 259 8.14 -5.83 -20.93
C SER A 259 7.81 -6.67 -19.69
N ASP A 260 7.86 -7.99 -19.80
CA ASP A 260 7.61 -8.88 -18.65
C ASP A 260 8.49 -8.59 -17.43
N PRO A 261 9.80 -8.32 -17.56
CA PRO A 261 10.63 -7.93 -16.42
C PRO A 261 10.21 -6.61 -15.77
N GLU A 262 9.71 -5.64 -16.53
CA GLU A 262 9.21 -4.37 -16.00
C GLU A 262 7.89 -4.57 -15.26
N VAL A 263 6.97 -5.36 -15.81
CA VAL A 263 5.73 -5.77 -15.11
C VAL A 263 6.08 -6.47 -13.79
N ASP A 264 6.98 -7.44 -13.83
CA ASP A 264 7.42 -8.16 -12.64
C ASP A 264 8.01 -7.22 -11.58
N ALA A 265 8.85 -6.27 -11.99
CA ALA A 265 9.44 -5.28 -11.09
C ALA A 265 8.37 -4.42 -10.41
N LEU A 266 7.36 -3.96 -11.15
CA LEU A 266 6.25 -3.18 -10.61
C LEU A 266 5.38 -4.01 -9.66
N LEU A 267 4.97 -5.22 -10.05
CA LEU A 267 4.12 -6.07 -9.21
C LEU A 267 4.83 -6.49 -7.91
N ILE A 268 6.14 -6.76 -7.98
CA ILE A 268 6.95 -7.01 -6.79
C ILE A 268 7.03 -5.76 -5.89
N ALA A 269 7.19 -4.57 -6.48
CA ALA A 269 7.23 -3.33 -5.71
C ALA A 269 5.89 -3.08 -5.01
N ILE A 270 4.77 -3.33 -5.69
CA ILE A 270 3.41 -3.24 -5.13
C ILE A 270 3.21 -4.28 -4.00
N GLY A 271 3.62 -5.53 -4.21
CA GLY A 271 3.52 -6.58 -3.17
C GLY A 271 4.32 -6.25 -1.91
N ASP A 272 5.56 -5.80 -2.06
CA ASP A 272 6.40 -5.36 -0.94
C ASP A 272 5.74 -4.17 -0.20
N PHE A 273 5.14 -3.25 -0.93
CA PHE A 273 4.42 -2.11 -0.38
C PHE A 273 3.21 -2.54 0.46
N VAL A 274 2.41 -3.48 -0.03
CA VAL A 274 1.28 -4.04 0.72
C VAL A 274 1.76 -4.72 2.01
N ASP A 275 2.86 -5.45 1.94
CA ASP A 275 3.44 -6.16 3.09
C ASP A 275 3.90 -5.17 4.19
N VAL A 276 4.35 -3.94 3.84
CA VAL A 276 4.79 -2.91 4.81
C VAL A 276 3.68 -2.51 5.78
N LYS A 277 2.41 -2.59 5.38
CA LYS A 277 1.26 -2.31 6.26
C LYS A 277 1.26 -3.16 7.54
N SER A 278 1.89 -4.33 7.51
CA SER A 278 2.05 -5.20 8.69
C SER A 278 3.51 -5.60 8.88
N PRO A 279 4.20 -5.13 9.93
CA PRO A 279 5.62 -5.40 10.15
C PRO A 279 5.98 -6.89 10.18
N ARG A 280 5.02 -7.77 10.57
CA ARG A 280 5.22 -9.23 10.63
C ARG A 280 5.04 -9.94 9.30
N ARG A 281 4.63 -9.22 8.25
CA ARG A 281 4.40 -9.77 6.91
C ARG A 281 5.47 -9.37 5.90
N GLN A 282 6.57 -8.81 6.33
CA GLN A 282 7.64 -8.37 5.43
C GLN A 282 8.11 -9.50 4.51
N GLY A 283 8.01 -9.28 3.19
CA GLY A 283 8.34 -10.25 2.15
C GLY A 283 7.37 -11.45 2.04
N HIS A 284 6.21 -11.40 2.69
CA HIS A 284 5.16 -12.41 2.58
C HIS A 284 4.76 -12.66 1.14
N SER A 285 4.40 -11.62 0.42
CA SER A 285 3.94 -11.68 -0.97
C SER A 285 4.99 -12.33 -1.89
N ARG A 286 6.27 -12.01 -1.70
CA ARG A 286 7.37 -12.65 -2.46
C ARG A 286 7.48 -14.14 -2.17
N ARG A 287 7.37 -14.53 -0.88
CA ARG A 287 7.45 -15.95 -0.48
C ARG A 287 6.28 -16.74 -1.02
N VAL A 288 5.07 -16.18 -0.94
CA VAL A 288 3.86 -16.80 -1.51
C VAL A 288 4.01 -17.00 -3.02
N GLY A 289 4.42 -15.97 -3.78
CA GLY A 289 4.63 -16.05 -5.22
C GLY A 289 5.69 -17.09 -5.62
N ALA A 290 6.82 -17.13 -4.89
CA ALA A 290 7.87 -18.11 -5.13
C ALA A 290 7.41 -19.55 -4.82
N LEU A 291 6.68 -19.74 -3.73
CA LEU A 291 6.17 -21.04 -3.31
C LEU A 291 5.10 -21.56 -4.30
N ALA A 292 4.13 -20.72 -4.65
CA ALA A 292 3.08 -21.08 -5.59
C ALA A 292 3.64 -21.44 -6.98
N ALA A 293 4.62 -20.66 -7.49
CA ALA A 293 5.26 -20.95 -8.76
C ALA A 293 5.99 -22.31 -8.76
N ARG A 294 6.77 -22.62 -7.71
CA ARG A 294 7.43 -23.92 -7.61
C ARG A 294 6.42 -25.08 -7.56
N ALA A 295 5.33 -24.90 -6.80
CA ALA A 295 4.26 -25.90 -6.74
C ALA A 295 3.56 -26.06 -8.12
N GLY A 296 3.38 -24.97 -8.87
CA GLY A 296 2.87 -25.01 -10.23
C GLY A 296 3.80 -25.76 -11.20
N GLN A 297 5.11 -25.51 -11.11
CA GLN A 297 6.13 -26.22 -11.89
C GLN A 297 6.13 -27.72 -11.58
N SER A 298 6.11 -28.12 -10.31
CA SER A 298 6.06 -29.54 -9.91
C SER A 298 4.80 -30.25 -10.37
N ARG A 299 3.71 -29.51 -10.61
CA ARG A 299 2.45 -30.00 -11.17
C ARG A 299 2.44 -30.03 -12.71
N GLY A 300 3.52 -29.62 -13.37
CA GLY A 300 3.62 -29.58 -14.83
C GLY A 300 2.72 -28.54 -15.51
N LEU A 301 2.39 -27.44 -14.80
CA LEU A 301 1.63 -26.35 -15.42
C LEU A 301 2.45 -25.65 -16.50
N PRO A 302 1.82 -25.13 -17.57
CA PRO A 302 2.49 -24.33 -18.60
C PRO A 302 3.27 -23.17 -17.99
N GLU A 303 4.43 -22.80 -18.55
CA GLU A 303 5.30 -21.73 -18.04
C GLU A 303 4.55 -20.39 -17.93
N THR A 304 3.66 -20.09 -18.88
CA THR A 304 2.81 -18.89 -18.84
C THR A 304 1.90 -18.86 -17.60
N THR A 305 1.27 -19.99 -17.29
CA THR A 305 0.42 -20.14 -16.09
C THR A 305 1.25 -20.09 -14.80
N VAL A 306 2.44 -20.69 -14.78
CA VAL A 306 3.38 -20.58 -13.65
C VAL A 306 3.79 -19.14 -13.42
N HIS A 307 4.02 -18.40 -14.50
CA HIS A 307 4.35 -16.97 -14.41
C HIS A 307 3.17 -16.14 -13.88
N ALA A 308 1.96 -16.37 -14.39
CA ALA A 308 0.75 -15.75 -13.87
C ALA A 308 0.51 -16.08 -12.38
N LEU A 309 0.72 -17.32 -11.98
CA LEU A 309 0.61 -17.79 -10.60
C LEU A 309 1.63 -17.11 -9.68
N ARG A 310 2.86 -16.92 -10.15
CA ARG A 310 3.90 -16.18 -9.42
C ARG A 310 3.51 -14.71 -9.21
N ARG A 311 3.06 -14.05 -10.28
CA ARG A 311 2.57 -12.66 -10.26
C ARG A 311 1.36 -12.51 -9.32
N ALA A 312 0.41 -13.44 -9.42
CA ALA A 312 -0.74 -13.46 -8.51
C ALA A 312 -0.31 -13.57 -7.05
N GLY A 313 0.68 -14.40 -6.74
CA GLY A 313 1.25 -14.50 -5.39
C GLY A 313 1.90 -13.21 -4.90
N TRP A 314 2.47 -12.36 -5.77
CA TRP A 314 3.04 -11.08 -5.37
C TRP A 314 1.97 -10.04 -5.00
N VAL A 315 0.78 -10.11 -5.60
CA VAL A 315 -0.25 -9.05 -5.45
C VAL A 315 -1.57 -9.54 -4.84
N HIS A 316 -1.64 -10.80 -4.36
CA HIS A 316 -2.89 -11.39 -3.85
C HIS A 316 -3.50 -10.62 -2.68
N ASP A 317 -2.70 -9.93 -1.91
CA ASP A 317 -3.12 -9.16 -0.74
C ASP A 317 -3.37 -7.66 -1.04
N LEU A 318 -3.39 -7.22 -2.34
CA LEU A 318 -3.51 -5.81 -2.71
C LEU A 318 -4.72 -5.13 -2.05
N GLY A 319 -5.87 -5.77 -2.03
CA GLY A 319 -7.09 -5.24 -1.40
C GLY A 319 -7.02 -5.10 0.12
N ARG A 320 -6.01 -5.68 0.80
CA ARG A 320 -5.78 -5.49 2.25
C ARG A 320 -5.50 -4.04 2.61
N LEU A 321 -5.10 -3.21 1.66
CA LEU A 321 -4.95 -1.78 1.89
C LEU A 321 -6.26 -1.15 2.42
N GLY A 322 -7.42 -1.65 2.00
CA GLY A 322 -8.74 -1.22 2.47
C GLY A 322 -9.19 -1.77 3.83
N VAL A 323 -8.35 -2.55 4.52
CA VAL A 323 -8.69 -3.13 5.83
C VAL A 323 -7.80 -2.52 6.90
N PRO A 324 -8.33 -1.92 7.98
CA PRO A 324 -7.53 -1.35 9.06
C PRO A 324 -6.54 -2.36 9.65
N GLY A 325 -5.32 -1.89 9.91
CA GLY A 325 -4.23 -2.69 10.47
C GLY A 325 -4.61 -3.36 11.79
N ALA A 326 -5.29 -2.62 12.66
CA ALA A 326 -5.75 -3.11 13.95
C ALA A 326 -6.71 -4.32 13.89
N LEU A 327 -7.41 -4.54 12.77
CA LEU A 327 -8.29 -5.70 12.61
C LEU A 327 -7.51 -7.01 12.41
N TRP A 328 -6.34 -6.93 11.80
CA TRP A 328 -5.47 -8.10 11.61
C TRP A 328 -4.74 -8.52 12.89
N ASP A 329 -4.58 -7.56 13.80
CA ASP A 329 -3.82 -7.70 15.03
C ASP A 329 -4.72 -7.88 16.28
N ARG A 330 -6.04 -7.91 16.08
CA ARG A 330 -7.01 -8.03 17.18
C ARG A 330 -7.03 -9.46 17.74
N SER A 331 -6.75 -9.58 19.03
CA SER A 331 -7.01 -10.78 19.81
C SER A 331 -8.44 -10.73 20.35
N GLY A 332 -9.38 -11.45 19.75
CA GLY A 332 -10.76 -11.49 20.18
C GLY A 332 -11.76 -11.50 19.02
N PRO A 333 -13.07 -11.65 19.31
CA PRO A 333 -14.08 -11.75 18.29
C PRO A 333 -14.21 -10.45 17.49
N LEU A 334 -14.26 -10.59 16.16
CA LEU A 334 -14.54 -9.48 15.24
C LEU A 334 -16.04 -9.20 15.21
N SER A 335 -16.43 -7.95 15.06
CA SER A 335 -17.81 -7.57 14.74
C SER A 335 -18.21 -8.13 13.35
N SER A 336 -19.51 -8.17 13.05
CA SER A 336 -19.99 -8.57 11.71
C SER A 336 -19.47 -7.64 10.64
N ALA A 337 -19.44 -6.32 10.90
CA ALA A 337 -18.91 -5.32 9.97
C ALA A 337 -17.41 -5.51 9.72
N ASP A 338 -16.60 -5.79 10.77
CA ASP A 338 -15.17 -6.03 10.63
C ASP A 338 -14.89 -7.31 9.83
N ARG A 339 -15.66 -8.38 10.08
CA ARG A 339 -15.57 -9.62 9.29
C ARG A 339 -15.87 -9.36 7.82
N GLU A 340 -16.90 -8.58 7.52
CA GLU A 340 -17.26 -8.25 6.15
C GLU A 340 -16.18 -7.43 5.45
N ARG A 341 -15.60 -6.42 6.12
CA ARG A 341 -14.44 -5.68 5.59
C ARG A 341 -13.28 -6.62 5.23
N ILE A 342 -12.99 -7.61 6.09
CA ILE A 342 -11.95 -8.60 5.80
C ILE A 342 -12.36 -9.50 4.62
N ARG A 343 -13.61 -9.95 4.56
CA ARG A 343 -14.09 -10.85 3.49
C ARG A 343 -14.05 -10.22 2.11
N LEU A 344 -14.15 -8.90 2.02
CA LEU A 344 -14.16 -8.17 0.74
C LEU A 344 -12.78 -7.91 0.14
N TYR A 345 -11.67 -8.04 0.88
CA TYR A 345 -10.37 -7.63 0.32
C TYR A 345 -9.92 -8.45 -0.91
N PRO A 346 -10.18 -9.76 -1.06
CA PRO A 346 -9.82 -10.47 -2.28
C PRO A 346 -10.67 -10.03 -3.49
N TYR A 347 -11.92 -9.65 -3.27
CA TYR A 347 -12.76 -9.04 -4.29
C TYR A 347 -12.15 -7.73 -4.81
N PHE A 348 -11.71 -6.85 -3.91
CA PHE A 348 -11.03 -5.62 -4.32
C PHE A 348 -9.71 -5.92 -5.05
N THR A 349 -8.93 -6.91 -4.60
CA THR A 349 -7.73 -7.37 -5.32
C THR A 349 -8.07 -7.73 -6.76
N GLN A 350 -9.06 -8.60 -6.97
CA GLN A 350 -9.49 -9.02 -8.31
C GLN A 350 -9.98 -7.85 -9.15
N ARG A 351 -10.85 -7.01 -8.58
CA ARG A 351 -11.44 -5.87 -9.29
C ARG A 351 -10.40 -4.85 -9.75
N ILE A 352 -9.40 -4.57 -8.91
CA ILE A 352 -8.32 -3.64 -9.23
C ILE A 352 -7.41 -4.21 -10.31
N LEU A 353 -6.92 -5.43 -10.14
CA LEU A 353 -6.01 -6.06 -11.10
C LEU A 353 -6.67 -6.32 -12.45
N GLY A 354 -7.97 -6.63 -12.46
CA GLY A 354 -8.73 -6.86 -13.69
C GLY A 354 -8.92 -5.63 -14.57
N ARG A 355 -8.58 -4.42 -14.06
CA ARG A 355 -8.55 -3.18 -14.87
C ARG A 355 -7.30 -3.07 -15.75
N VAL A 356 -6.25 -3.83 -15.43
CA VAL A 356 -4.97 -3.75 -16.15
C VAL A 356 -4.96 -4.73 -17.31
N GLY A 357 -4.71 -4.26 -18.52
CA GLY A 357 -4.55 -5.11 -19.70
C GLY A 357 -3.49 -6.19 -19.48
N GLY A 358 -3.75 -7.43 -19.90
CA GLY A 358 -2.83 -8.56 -19.76
C GLY A 358 -2.68 -9.13 -18.33
N LEU A 359 -3.42 -8.64 -17.31
CA LEU A 359 -3.42 -9.19 -15.95
C LEU A 359 -4.72 -9.92 -15.57
N ALA A 360 -5.62 -10.23 -16.50
CA ALA A 360 -6.89 -10.87 -16.20
C ALA A 360 -6.72 -12.23 -15.48
N GLU A 361 -5.83 -13.12 -15.95
CA GLU A 361 -5.53 -14.39 -15.31
C GLU A 361 -4.93 -14.18 -13.89
N VAL A 362 -4.02 -13.20 -13.74
CA VAL A 362 -3.44 -12.83 -12.45
C VAL A 362 -4.53 -12.37 -11.48
N ALA A 363 -5.48 -11.57 -11.96
CA ALA A 363 -6.59 -11.05 -11.16
C ALA A 363 -7.51 -12.18 -10.67
N GLU A 364 -7.85 -13.14 -11.54
CA GLU A 364 -8.69 -14.29 -11.18
C GLU A 364 -8.01 -15.18 -10.14
N ILE A 365 -6.74 -15.54 -10.36
CA ILE A 365 -5.97 -16.36 -9.43
C ILE A 365 -5.84 -15.65 -8.08
N ALA A 366 -5.45 -14.36 -8.07
CA ALA A 366 -5.26 -13.58 -6.86
C ALA A 366 -6.57 -13.38 -6.09
N GLY A 367 -7.68 -13.10 -6.77
CA GLY A 367 -8.99 -12.90 -6.15
C GLY A 367 -9.57 -14.13 -5.47
N ALA A 368 -9.14 -15.33 -5.88
CA ALA A 368 -9.65 -16.59 -5.37
C ALA A 368 -8.83 -17.20 -4.21
N HIS A 369 -7.74 -16.57 -3.77
CA HIS A 369 -6.81 -17.18 -2.79
C HIS A 369 -7.43 -17.44 -1.40
N ARG A 370 -8.61 -16.90 -1.11
CA ARG A 370 -9.38 -17.16 0.12
C ARG A 370 -10.62 -18.01 -0.10
N GLU A 371 -10.89 -18.42 -1.31
CA GLU A 371 -11.94 -19.40 -1.58
C GLU A 371 -11.55 -20.78 -1.04
N ARG A 372 -12.55 -21.63 -0.82
CA ARG A 372 -12.42 -22.99 -0.29
C ARG A 372 -13.24 -23.96 -1.14
N LEU A 373 -12.79 -25.20 -1.28
CA LEU A 373 -13.48 -26.20 -2.10
C LEU A 373 -14.88 -26.53 -1.57
N ASP A 374 -15.10 -26.41 -0.27
CA ASP A 374 -16.37 -26.66 0.43
C ASP A 374 -17.33 -25.45 0.43
N GLY A 375 -16.99 -24.37 -0.29
CA GLY A 375 -17.77 -23.13 -0.33
C GLY A 375 -17.71 -22.27 0.93
N SER A 376 -16.95 -22.66 1.96
CA SER A 376 -16.79 -21.87 3.20
C SER A 376 -15.87 -20.66 3.03
N GLY A 377 -15.23 -20.54 1.87
CA GLY A 377 -14.31 -19.45 1.54
C GLY A 377 -14.99 -18.11 1.29
N PHE A 378 -14.22 -17.15 0.84
CA PHE A 378 -14.68 -15.80 0.50
C PHE A 378 -13.80 -15.18 -0.59
N PRO A 379 -14.26 -14.18 -1.34
CA PRO A 379 -15.44 -13.33 -1.11
C PRO A 379 -16.76 -13.93 -1.63
N ARG A 380 -16.72 -14.88 -2.57
CA ARG A 380 -17.90 -15.37 -3.29
C ARG A 380 -18.48 -16.66 -2.70
N GLY A 381 -17.69 -17.43 -1.95
CA GLY A 381 -18.08 -18.72 -1.43
C GLY A 381 -18.39 -19.74 -2.54
N VAL A 382 -17.60 -19.71 -3.62
CA VAL A 382 -17.76 -20.65 -4.75
C VAL A 382 -17.29 -22.04 -4.36
N ASP A 383 -17.92 -23.05 -4.95
CA ASP A 383 -17.54 -24.44 -4.75
C ASP A 383 -16.24 -24.81 -5.51
N GLY A 384 -15.69 -25.98 -5.17
CA GLY A 384 -14.43 -26.44 -5.72
C GLY A 384 -14.45 -26.62 -7.24
N SER A 385 -15.59 -26.85 -7.88
CA SER A 385 -15.69 -27.05 -9.33
C SER A 385 -15.35 -25.76 -10.09
N SER A 386 -15.61 -24.61 -9.49
CA SER A 386 -15.39 -23.28 -10.06
C SER A 386 -13.96 -22.75 -9.83
N LEU A 387 -13.13 -23.42 -9.01
CA LEU A 387 -11.77 -22.98 -8.69
C LEU A 387 -10.75 -23.62 -9.62
N SER A 388 -10.01 -22.78 -10.37
CA SER A 388 -8.91 -23.23 -11.23
C SER A 388 -7.77 -23.86 -10.42
N VAL A 389 -6.98 -24.74 -11.04
CA VAL A 389 -5.81 -25.35 -10.39
C VAL A 389 -4.82 -24.30 -9.87
N PRO A 390 -4.47 -23.23 -10.62
CA PRO A 390 -3.63 -22.16 -10.11
C PRO A 390 -4.20 -21.47 -8.87
N ALA A 391 -5.52 -21.21 -8.82
CA ALA A 391 -6.17 -20.61 -7.66
C ALA A 391 -6.06 -21.51 -6.41
N ARG A 392 -6.26 -22.83 -6.55
CA ARG A 392 -6.09 -23.81 -5.46
C ARG A 392 -4.66 -23.86 -4.96
N LEU A 393 -3.66 -23.81 -5.86
CA LEU A 393 -2.24 -23.74 -5.50
C LEU A 393 -1.90 -22.46 -4.75
N LEU A 394 -2.41 -21.31 -5.20
CA LEU A 394 -2.19 -20.04 -4.50
C LEU A 394 -2.84 -20.04 -3.11
N ALA A 395 -4.05 -20.59 -2.97
CA ALA A 395 -4.74 -20.70 -1.69
C ALA A 395 -3.94 -21.54 -0.68
N ALA A 396 -3.42 -22.70 -1.10
CA ALA A 396 -2.57 -23.56 -0.27
C ALA A 396 -1.24 -22.88 0.08
N ALA A 397 -0.57 -22.22 -0.89
CA ALA A 397 0.69 -21.50 -0.66
C ALA A 397 0.53 -20.33 0.31
N ALA A 398 -0.49 -19.50 0.12
CA ALA A 398 -0.80 -18.37 1.02
C ALA A 398 -1.16 -18.86 2.44
N ARG A 399 -1.88 -19.98 2.55
CA ARG A 399 -2.23 -20.58 3.82
C ARG A 399 -1.00 -21.12 4.56
N LEU A 400 -0.13 -21.88 3.87
CA LEU A 400 1.11 -22.39 4.42
C LEU A 400 2.01 -21.26 4.91
N GLN A 401 2.24 -20.26 4.06
CA GLN A 401 3.07 -19.12 4.40
C GLN A 401 2.52 -18.35 5.60
N SER A 402 1.20 -18.14 5.66
CA SER A 402 0.56 -17.48 6.80
C SER A 402 0.71 -18.25 8.11
N LEU A 403 0.78 -19.58 8.10
CA LEU A 403 0.98 -20.40 9.29
C LEU A 403 2.42 -20.34 9.83
N THR A 404 3.39 -20.25 8.92
CA THR A 404 4.82 -20.17 9.27
C THR A 404 5.28 -18.76 9.66
N GLU A 405 4.39 -17.78 9.64
CA GLU A 405 4.66 -16.40 10.06
C GLU A 405 4.05 -16.11 11.43
N GLU A 406 4.79 -15.35 12.23
CA GLU A 406 4.32 -14.86 13.52
C GLU A 406 3.18 -13.84 13.33
N ARG A 407 2.14 -13.94 14.15
CA ARG A 407 1.06 -12.97 14.26
C ARG A 407 0.90 -12.53 15.72
N LEU A 408 0.20 -11.43 15.96
CA LEU A 408 -0.06 -11.00 17.35
C LEU A 408 -0.96 -11.97 18.12
N ASP A 409 -1.88 -12.61 17.41
CA ASP A 409 -2.84 -13.57 17.96
C ASP A 409 -2.30 -15.02 18.00
N ARG A 410 -1.12 -15.28 17.39
CA ARG A 410 -0.62 -16.62 17.21
C ARG A 410 0.88 -16.64 16.92
N PRO A 411 1.70 -17.49 17.58
CA PRO A 411 3.08 -17.71 17.19
C PRO A 411 3.19 -18.36 15.81
N ALA A 412 4.35 -18.22 15.16
CA ALA A 412 4.70 -19.00 13.98
C ALA A 412 4.76 -20.49 14.36
N VAL A 413 4.28 -21.36 13.47
CA VAL A 413 4.44 -22.80 13.63
C VAL A 413 5.51 -23.32 12.67
N GLY A 414 6.23 -24.38 13.09
CA GLY A 414 7.23 -25.01 12.23
C GLY A 414 6.60 -25.60 10.95
N LEU A 415 7.40 -25.70 9.88
CA LEU A 415 6.95 -26.14 8.56
C LEU A 415 6.17 -27.47 8.62
N ALA A 416 6.70 -28.47 9.31
CA ALA A 416 6.03 -29.78 9.43
C ALA A 416 4.64 -29.69 10.08
N GLN A 417 4.49 -28.83 11.09
CA GLN A 417 3.18 -28.61 11.72
C GLN A 417 2.23 -27.82 10.81
N ALA A 418 2.74 -26.84 10.07
CA ALA A 418 1.95 -26.09 9.09
C ALA A 418 1.44 -27.03 7.99
N VAL A 419 2.28 -27.91 7.45
CA VAL A 419 1.89 -28.93 6.46
C VAL A 419 0.80 -29.84 7.01
N ARG A 420 0.96 -30.41 8.20
CA ARG A 420 -0.08 -31.24 8.84
C ARG A 420 -1.41 -30.48 9.02
N THR A 421 -1.36 -29.17 9.22
CA THR A 421 -2.57 -28.35 9.30
C THR A 421 -3.26 -28.24 7.95
N LEU A 422 -2.52 -28.04 6.86
CA LEU A 422 -3.07 -28.03 5.52
C LEU A 422 -3.63 -29.39 5.12
N GLU A 423 -2.96 -30.48 5.47
CA GLU A 423 -3.45 -31.85 5.22
C GLU A 423 -4.80 -32.11 5.92
N ARG A 424 -4.97 -31.65 7.16
CA ARG A 424 -6.26 -31.73 7.87
C ARG A 424 -7.33 -30.87 7.22
N GLU A 425 -7.00 -29.65 6.76
CA GLU A 425 -7.92 -28.77 6.03
C GLU A 425 -8.30 -29.40 4.68
N ALA A 426 -7.39 -30.12 4.02
CA ALA A 426 -7.67 -30.86 2.79
C ALA A 426 -8.57 -32.10 3.05
N ALA A 427 -8.27 -32.87 4.11
CA ALA A 427 -9.10 -34.00 4.50
C ALA A 427 -10.54 -33.60 4.89
N ALA A 428 -10.70 -32.37 5.42
CA ALA A 428 -12.01 -31.79 5.72
C ALA A 428 -12.71 -31.20 4.47
N GLY A 429 -12.10 -31.27 3.28
CA GLY A 429 -12.68 -30.74 2.04
C GLY A 429 -12.49 -29.24 1.80
N ALA A 430 -11.79 -28.54 2.68
CA ALA A 430 -11.60 -27.09 2.54
C ALA A 430 -10.50 -26.73 1.54
N LEU A 431 -9.42 -27.51 1.44
CA LEU A 431 -8.32 -27.31 0.50
C LEU A 431 -8.19 -28.50 -0.46
N ASP A 432 -7.57 -28.24 -1.62
CA ASP A 432 -7.24 -29.27 -2.60
C ASP A 432 -6.04 -30.10 -2.13
N ALA A 433 -6.23 -31.42 -1.97
CA ALA A 433 -5.18 -32.32 -1.47
C ALA A 433 -3.95 -32.36 -2.38
N GLN A 434 -4.14 -32.29 -3.70
CA GLN A 434 -3.03 -32.28 -4.66
C GLN A 434 -2.28 -30.94 -4.62
N ALA A 435 -2.99 -29.84 -4.43
CA ALA A 435 -2.36 -28.53 -4.26
C ALA A 435 -1.57 -28.46 -2.94
N VAL A 436 -2.11 -29.03 -1.86
CA VAL A 436 -1.42 -29.14 -0.56
C VAL A 436 -0.14 -29.96 -0.68
N ALA A 437 -0.19 -31.14 -1.32
CA ALA A 437 0.99 -31.96 -1.53
C ALA A 437 2.08 -31.22 -2.35
N ALA A 438 1.70 -30.60 -3.48
CA ALA A 438 2.63 -29.85 -4.31
C ALA A 438 3.28 -28.66 -3.58
N VAL A 439 2.51 -27.96 -2.75
CA VAL A 439 3.00 -26.82 -1.95
C VAL A 439 3.93 -27.31 -0.81
N ALA A 440 3.60 -28.44 -0.17
CA ALA A 440 4.45 -29.04 0.87
C ALA A 440 5.81 -29.48 0.30
N ASP A 441 5.83 -30.16 -0.86
CA ASP A 441 7.05 -30.54 -1.56
C ASP A 441 7.88 -29.31 -1.95
N ALA A 442 7.25 -28.29 -2.51
CA ALA A 442 7.90 -27.05 -2.90
C ALA A 442 8.49 -26.30 -1.69
N ALA A 443 7.86 -26.38 -0.53
CA ALA A 443 8.34 -25.74 0.71
C ALA A 443 9.57 -26.44 1.28
N GLY A 444 9.71 -27.75 1.12
CA GLY A 444 10.88 -28.54 1.53
C GLY A 444 12.13 -28.32 0.65
N GLN A 445 12.00 -27.73 -0.54
CA GLN A 445 13.13 -27.48 -1.44
C GLN A 445 13.98 -26.28 -1.01
N PRO A 446 15.34 -26.32 -1.14
CA PRO A 446 16.20 -25.18 -0.86
C PRO A 446 15.83 -23.98 -1.74
N GLN A 447 15.67 -22.83 -1.12
CA GLN A 447 15.45 -21.60 -1.88
C GLN A 447 16.76 -21.10 -2.50
N PRO A 448 16.77 -20.64 -3.79
CA PRO A 448 17.95 -20.05 -4.39
C PRO A 448 18.40 -18.83 -3.59
N ARG A 449 19.69 -18.80 -3.22
CA ARG A 449 20.29 -17.68 -2.49
C ARG A 449 20.35 -16.45 -3.39
N ARG A 450 19.60 -15.39 -3.08
CA ARG A 450 19.84 -14.09 -3.70
C ARG A 450 21.20 -13.57 -3.23
N ARG A 451 22.06 -13.15 -4.18
CA ARG A 451 23.28 -12.39 -3.82
C ARG A 451 22.84 -11.12 -3.11
N ALA A 452 23.30 -10.93 -1.85
CA ALA A 452 23.13 -9.69 -1.14
C ALA A 452 23.80 -8.56 -1.91
N ARG A 453 23.07 -7.46 -2.16
CA ARG A 453 23.68 -6.23 -2.67
C ARG A 453 24.45 -5.59 -1.50
N ALA A 454 25.57 -4.94 -1.81
CA ALA A 454 26.33 -4.18 -0.80
C ALA A 454 25.42 -3.12 -0.16
N THR A 455 25.23 -3.20 1.16
CA THR A 455 24.26 -2.39 1.91
C THR A 455 24.89 -1.18 2.61
N GLY A 456 26.24 -1.14 2.69
CA GLY A 456 26.97 -0.17 3.52
C GLY A 456 26.82 -0.41 5.03
N LEU A 457 26.09 -1.46 5.44
CA LEU A 457 25.90 -1.83 6.84
C LEU A 457 26.97 -2.82 7.29
N THR A 458 27.35 -2.74 8.55
CA THR A 458 28.16 -3.77 9.21
C THR A 458 27.36 -5.05 9.41
N ALA A 459 28.02 -6.20 9.56
CA ALA A 459 27.37 -7.48 9.85
C ALA A 459 26.45 -7.40 11.09
N ARG A 460 26.81 -6.61 12.09
CA ARG A 460 26.00 -6.40 13.30
C ARG A 460 24.77 -5.55 13.03
N GLU A 461 24.90 -4.49 12.25
CA GLU A 461 23.78 -3.68 11.81
C GLU A 461 22.82 -4.47 10.93
N GLU A 462 23.31 -5.35 10.05
CA GLU A 462 22.45 -6.24 9.26
C GLU A 462 21.66 -7.22 10.15
N GLN A 463 22.27 -7.78 11.21
CA GLN A 463 21.56 -8.62 12.19
C GLN A 463 20.46 -7.84 12.92
N VAL A 464 20.78 -6.64 13.40
CA VAL A 464 19.80 -5.76 14.06
C VAL A 464 18.68 -5.39 13.09
N LEU A 465 19.02 -5.03 11.85
CA LEU A 465 18.05 -4.68 10.81
C LEU A 465 17.16 -5.86 10.45
N ALA A 466 17.70 -7.06 10.32
CA ALA A 466 16.92 -8.27 10.06
C ALA A 466 15.86 -8.52 11.14
N LEU A 467 16.23 -8.39 12.41
CA LEU A 467 15.29 -8.54 13.54
C LEU A 467 14.27 -7.38 13.59
N ALA A 468 14.71 -6.16 13.35
CA ALA A 468 13.81 -5.01 13.27
C ALA A 468 12.80 -5.17 12.13
N ALA A 469 13.23 -5.65 10.98
CA ALA A 469 12.39 -5.84 9.81
C ALA A 469 11.27 -6.88 10.02
N VAL A 470 11.53 -7.91 10.85
CA VAL A 470 10.48 -8.89 11.22
C VAL A 470 9.66 -8.49 12.46
N GLY A 471 9.75 -7.22 12.86
CA GLY A 471 8.87 -6.69 13.91
C GLY A 471 9.39 -6.78 15.35
N ARG A 472 10.64 -7.23 15.61
CA ARG A 472 11.21 -7.32 16.98
C ARG A 472 11.39 -5.94 17.60
N SER A 473 10.91 -5.70 18.80
CA SER A 473 11.17 -4.48 19.56
C SER A 473 12.66 -4.35 19.95
N SER A 474 13.12 -3.15 20.27
CA SER A 474 14.51 -2.94 20.73
C SER A 474 14.88 -3.85 21.91
N ARG A 475 13.94 -4.09 22.81
CA ARG A 475 14.10 -5.03 23.94
C ARG A 475 14.26 -6.48 23.47
N GLN A 476 13.46 -6.92 22.49
CA GLN A 476 13.57 -8.26 21.91
C GLN A 476 14.86 -8.44 21.11
N ILE A 477 15.24 -7.44 20.31
CA ILE A 477 16.52 -7.40 19.59
C ILE A 477 17.69 -7.50 20.59
N ALA A 478 17.62 -6.77 21.67
CA ALA A 478 18.63 -6.80 22.73
C ALA A 478 18.76 -8.20 23.35
N ALA A 479 17.65 -8.84 23.66
CA ALA A 479 17.62 -10.20 24.21
C ALA A 479 18.17 -11.23 23.20
N GLU A 480 17.72 -11.20 21.94
CA GLU A 480 18.15 -12.15 20.90
C GLU A 480 19.63 -11.99 20.52
N LEU A 481 20.16 -10.77 20.58
CA LEU A 481 21.55 -10.48 20.23
C LEU A 481 22.49 -10.36 21.44
N THR A 482 21.99 -10.58 22.65
CA THR A 482 22.76 -10.50 23.92
C THR A 482 23.46 -9.15 24.07
N ILE A 483 22.72 -8.04 23.87
CA ILE A 483 23.17 -6.65 24.02
C ILE A 483 22.20 -5.86 24.91
N SER A 484 22.56 -4.64 25.32
CA SER A 484 21.64 -3.78 26.04
C SER A 484 20.55 -3.22 25.11
N GLU A 485 19.37 -2.90 25.64
CA GLU A 485 18.31 -2.24 24.87
C GLU A 485 18.76 -0.89 24.30
N LYS A 486 19.60 -0.16 25.06
CA LYS A 486 20.23 1.08 24.60
C LYS A 486 21.14 0.84 23.38
N THR A 487 21.93 -0.24 23.41
CA THR A 487 22.81 -0.61 22.28
C THR A 487 21.99 -0.99 21.04
N ALA A 488 20.90 -1.74 21.21
CA ALA A 488 20.01 -2.10 20.11
C ALA A 488 19.39 -0.85 19.48
N ARG A 489 18.99 0.13 20.28
CA ARG A 489 18.42 1.41 19.81
C ARG A 489 19.46 2.24 19.05
N ASN A 490 20.69 2.35 19.58
CA ASN A 490 21.77 3.04 18.89
C ASN A 490 22.09 2.41 17.54
N HIS A 491 22.11 1.07 17.45
CA HIS A 491 22.29 0.40 16.16
C HIS A 491 21.16 0.75 15.17
N LEU A 492 19.91 0.81 15.62
CA LEU A 492 18.79 1.21 14.75
C LEU A 492 18.93 2.64 14.26
N GLU A 493 19.34 3.58 15.10
CA GLU A 493 19.60 4.99 14.73
C GLU A 493 20.72 5.07 13.68
N HIS A 494 21.83 4.33 13.88
CA HIS A 494 22.93 4.30 12.90
C HIS A 494 22.49 3.66 11.57
N ILE A 495 21.67 2.58 11.62
CA ILE A 495 21.09 1.96 10.43
C ILE A 495 20.22 2.97 9.69
N TYR A 496 19.35 3.69 10.38
CA TYR A 496 18.48 4.70 9.77
C TYR A 496 19.29 5.79 9.08
N THR A 497 20.32 6.28 9.74
CA THR A 497 21.23 7.29 9.17
C THR A 497 21.96 6.78 7.92
N LYS A 498 22.50 5.54 7.97
CA LYS A 498 23.26 4.96 6.84
C LYS A 498 22.39 4.59 5.64
N THR A 499 21.14 4.20 5.90
CA THR A 499 20.21 3.74 4.86
C THR A 499 19.30 4.85 4.35
N GLY A 500 19.36 6.04 4.95
CA GLY A 500 18.51 7.17 4.60
C GLY A 500 17.04 6.98 4.96
N VAL A 501 16.73 6.02 5.86
CA VAL A 501 15.37 5.77 6.34
C VAL A 501 15.20 6.35 7.75
N SER A 502 14.02 6.82 8.08
CA SER A 502 13.76 7.51 9.35
C SER A 502 12.93 6.68 10.34
N ASN A 503 12.42 5.52 9.91
CA ASN A 503 11.64 4.65 10.78
C ASN A 503 11.81 3.17 10.44
N ARG A 504 11.09 2.37 11.25
CA ARG A 504 11.11 0.92 11.16
C ARG A 504 10.52 0.37 9.86
N ALA A 505 9.47 1.01 9.32
CA ALA A 505 8.84 0.58 8.08
C ALA A 505 9.78 0.80 6.89
N GLY A 506 10.42 1.96 6.81
CA GLY A 506 11.48 2.23 5.83
C GLY A 506 12.66 1.27 5.95
N ALA A 507 13.10 0.98 7.18
CA ALA A 507 14.16 0.00 7.44
C ALA A 507 13.76 -1.41 7.04
N SER A 508 12.50 -1.80 7.26
CA SER A 508 11.96 -3.09 6.82
C SER A 508 11.94 -3.20 5.30
N LEU A 509 11.50 -2.14 4.61
CA LEU A 509 11.50 -2.08 3.16
C LEU A 509 12.93 -2.19 2.60
N PHE A 510 13.89 -1.44 3.19
CA PHE A 510 15.31 -1.52 2.85
C PHE A 510 15.87 -2.95 3.05
N ALA A 511 15.55 -3.60 4.18
CA ALA A 511 15.99 -4.97 4.46
C ALA A 511 15.49 -5.98 3.42
N VAL A 512 14.23 -5.86 3.01
CA VAL A 512 13.64 -6.70 1.94
C VAL A 512 14.32 -6.43 0.59
N GLN A 513 14.55 -5.16 0.26
CA GLN A 513 15.18 -4.75 -0.99
C GLN A 513 16.59 -5.32 -1.16
N HIS A 514 17.36 -5.32 -0.07
CA HIS A 514 18.76 -5.75 -0.07
C HIS A 514 18.94 -7.22 0.32
N GLY A 515 17.85 -7.95 0.55
CA GLY A 515 17.89 -9.38 0.89
C GLY A 515 18.44 -9.68 2.28
N ILE A 516 18.44 -8.71 3.19
CA ILE A 516 18.87 -8.84 4.58
C ILE A 516 17.87 -9.70 5.37
N VAL A 517 16.57 -9.52 5.09
CA VAL A 517 15.52 -10.39 5.65
C VAL A 517 15.53 -11.69 4.86
N ARG A 518 15.98 -12.75 5.50
CA ARG A 518 15.96 -14.10 4.93
C ARG A 518 14.52 -14.63 4.92
N ALA A 519 14.08 -15.12 3.78
CA ALA A 519 12.90 -15.95 3.68
C ALA A 519 13.27 -17.39 4.11
N GLY A 520 13.39 -17.62 5.40
CA GLY A 520 13.68 -18.94 5.92
C GLY A 520 13.03 -19.13 7.29
N PRO A 521 12.66 -20.36 7.66
CA PRO A 521 12.20 -20.65 9.02
C PRO A 521 13.33 -20.36 10.02
N PRO A 522 13.01 -20.04 11.28
CA PRO A 522 13.99 -20.00 12.32
C PRO A 522 14.65 -21.39 12.43
N THR A 523 15.96 -21.44 12.31
CA THR A 523 16.75 -22.65 12.57
C THR A 523 16.76 -22.89 14.08
N GLY A 524 16.31 -24.07 14.49
CA GLY A 524 16.48 -24.63 15.84
C GLY A 524 15.31 -24.45 16.77
#